data_dc4708f4d6e7dbd5e1a0e204f2533b8a
#
_entry.id   dc4708f4d6e7dbd5e1a0e204f2533b8a
#
_cell.length_a   1.000
_cell.length_b   1.000
_cell.length_c   1.000
_cell.angle_alpha   90.00
_cell.angle_beta   90.00
_cell.angle_gamma   90.00
#
_symmetry.space_group_name_H-M   'P 1'
#
loop_
_entity.id
_entity.type
_entity.pdbx_description
1 polymer ?
#
loop_
_entity_poly.entity_id
_entity_poly.type
_entity_poly.pdbx_seq_one_letter_code
_entity_poly.pdbx_strand_id
1 'polypeptide(L)'
;MVRFFVAPEELAFENITLTGENAQHAKVLRLKAGEQVLVCDGQGMECVCRVADVTPQEVTVEVLETRPSVTEARVKASVYMAFPKADKLEHVIQKATELGAYEIVAFPSGRCISKPDDKSLKKKLERWQKIAASAAEQSGRGRIPEVVVLGSFQEALKRAAQADKALMFYENEQATTLKMALETGSYETVSLLTGPEGGLEEKEVEQARAAGLQVCTLGSRILRCETAPLCALSAVMYASGEF
;
A
#
# COMPACT_ATOMS: atom_id res chain seq x y z
N MET A 1 -7.88 2.92 -19.87
CA MET A 1 -6.59 2.69 -20.57
C MET A 1 -5.82 1.62 -19.83
N VAL A 2 -5.15 0.73 -20.56
CA VAL A 2 -4.24 -0.24 -19.98
C VAL A 2 -3.04 0.48 -19.37
N ARG A 3 -2.47 -0.06 -18.29
CA ARG A 3 -1.38 0.54 -17.54
C ARG A 3 -0.18 -0.40 -17.49
N PHE A 4 1.02 0.16 -17.63
CA PHE A 4 2.29 -0.53 -17.54
C PHE A 4 3.20 0.19 -16.56
N PHE A 5 4.06 -0.56 -15.88
CA PHE A 5 5.06 0.02 -14.98
C PHE A 5 6.46 -0.17 -15.57
N VAL A 6 7.25 0.91 -15.53
CA VAL A 6 8.64 0.94 -15.99
C VAL A 6 9.53 1.58 -14.92
N ALA A 7 10.84 1.55 -15.09
CA ALA A 7 11.75 2.27 -14.20
C ALA A 7 11.52 3.79 -14.33
N PRO A 8 11.64 4.57 -13.22
CA PRO A 8 11.36 6.01 -13.24
C PRO A 8 12.14 6.78 -14.30
N GLU A 9 13.38 6.35 -14.59
CA GLU A 9 14.26 6.98 -15.59
C GLU A 9 13.70 6.87 -17.01
N GLU A 10 12.89 5.83 -17.27
CA GLU A 10 12.32 5.60 -18.61
C GLU A 10 11.22 6.61 -18.97
N LEU A 11 10.57 7.22 -17.96
CA LEU A 11 9.56 8.26 -18.22
C LEU A 11 10.16 9.58 -18.79
N ALA A 12 11.47 9.73 -18.76
CA ALA A 12 12.16 10.89 -19.33
C ALA A 12 12.34 10.82 -20.87
N PHE A 13 12.08 9.67 -21.48
CA PHE A 13 12.24 9.46 -22.91
C PHE A 13 10.96 9.81 -23.67
N GLU A 14 11.11 10.35 -24.89
CA GLU A 14 9.99 10.60 -25.80
C GLU A 14 9.34 9.29 -26.32
N ASN A 15 10.13 8.22 -26.41
CA ASN A 15 9.68 6.88 -26.76
C ASN A 15 10.13 5.90 -25.69
N ILE A 16 9.18 5.10 -25.20
CA ILE A 16 9.43 4.08 -24.18
C ILE A 16 9.26 2.70 -24.82
N THR A 17 10.19 1.79 -24.54
CA THR A 17 10.12 0.41 -25.05
C THR A 17 9.71 -0.54 -23.91
N LEU A 18 8.50 -1.06 -23.98
CA LEU A 18 7.97 -2.05 -23.07
C LEU A 18 8.53 -3.44 -23.43
N THR A 19 9.28 -4.05 -22.53
CA THR A 19 9.93 -5.36 -22.71
C THR A 19 9.49 -6.37 -21.64
N GLY A 20 9.93 -7.61 -21.72
CA GLY A 20 9.73 -8.63 -20.70
C GLY A 20 8.25 -8.88 -20.36
N GLU A 21 7.89 -8.76 -19.08
CA GLU A 21 6.53 -8.98 -18.58
C GLU A 21 5.54 -7.98 -19.20
N ASN A 22 5.95 -6.72 -19.39
CA ASN A 22 5.12 -5.69 -20.03
C ASN A 22 4.78 -6.03 -21.47
N ALA A 23 5.76 -6.49 -22.26
CA ALA A 23 5.51 -6.91 -23.65
C ALA A 23 4.60 -8.14 -23.71
N GLN A 24 4.77 -9.08 -22.78
CA GLN A 24 3.89 -10.25 -22.66
C GLN A 24 2.45 -9.82 -22.31
N HIS A 25 2.28 -8.92 -21.36
CA HIS A 25 0.98 -8.38 -20.95
C HIS A 25 0.31 -7.65 -22.14
N ALA A 26 1.04 -6.78 -22.82
CA ALA A 26 0.54 -6.09 -24.02
C ALA A 26 0.05 -7.06 -25.12
N LYS A 27 0.74 -8.19 -25.30
CA LYS A 27 0.35 -9.25 -26.22
C LYS A 27 -0.93 -9.97 -25.81
N VAL A 28 -1.07 -10.30 -24.51
CA VAL A 28 -2.30 -10.91 -23.96
C VAL A 28 -3.49 -9.99 -24.21
N LEU A 29 -3.31 -8.69 -24.04
CA LEU A 29 -4.30 -7.65 -24.27
C LEU A 29 -4.55 -7.36 -25.76
N ARG A 30 -3.72 -7.91 -26.66
CA ARG A 30 -3.80 -7.71 -28.11
C ARG A 30 -3.72 -6.25 -28.53
N LEU A 31 -2.83 -5.49 -27.86
CA LEU A 31 -2.63 -4.08 -28.19
C LEU A 31 -2.22 -3.89 -29.66
N LYS A 32 -2.67 -2.78 -30.25
CA LYS A 32 -2.41 -2.42 -31.64
C LYS A 32 -1.79 -1.03 -31.72
N ALA A 33 -1.02 -0.79 -32.78
CA ALA A 33 -0.52 0.54 -33.12
C ALA A 33 -1.67 1.55 -33.19
N GLY A 34 -1.46 2.74 -32.64
CA GLY A 34 -2.44 3.82 -32.51
C GLY A 34 -3.29 3.81 -31.23
N GLU A 35 -3.33 2.71 -30.47
CA GLU A 35 -4.06 2.68 -29.20
C GLU A 35 -3.33 3.49 -28.12
N GLN A 36 -4.09 4.01 -27.14
CA GLN A 36 -3.52 4.74 -26.02
C GLN A 36 -3.36 3.83 -24.80
N VAL A 37 -2.24 4.00 -24.12
CA VAL A 37 -1.88 3.31 -22.89
C VAL A 37 -1.32 4.29 -21.86
N LEU A 38 -1.28 3.91 -20.60
CA LEU A 38 -0.59 4.62 -19.54
C LEU A 38 0.70 3.89 -19.18
N VAL A 39 1.80 4.64 -19.08
CA VAL A 39 3.07 4.14 -18.56
C VAL A 39 3.41 4.89 -17.29
N CYS A 40 3.65 4.17 -16.20
CA CYS A 40 3.82 4.72 -14.86
C CYS A 40 5.20 4.34 -14.30
N ASP A 41 5.74 5.20 -13.43
CA ASP A 41 7.00 4.95 -12.71
C ASP A 41 6.84 4.13 -11.42
N GLY A 42 5.60 3.81 -11.04
CA GLY A 42 5.30 3.17 -9.75
C GLY A 42 5.48 4.10 -8.54
N GLN A 43 5.81 5.36 -8.74
CA GLN A 43 6.02 6.37 -7.70
C GLN A 43 4.98 7.49 -7.71
N GLY A 44 4.04 7.45 -8.66
CA GLY A 44 2.93 8.39 -8.78
C GLY A 44 3.00 9.32 -9.97
N MET A 45 3.96 9.14 -10.89
CA MET A 45 3.97 9.80 -12.20
C MET A 45 3.47 8.86 -13.28
N GLU A 46 2.77 9.40 -14.28
CA GLU A 46 2.27 8.65 -15.41
C GLU A 46 2.48 9.41 -16.72
N CYS A 47 2.74 8.67 -17.80
CA CYS A 47 2.73 9.16 -19.16
C CYS A 47 1.52 8.62 -19.92
N VAL A 48 0.77 9.49 -20.55
CA VAL A 48 -0.19 9.10 -21.60
C VAL A 48 0.61 8.83 -22.87
N CYS A 49 0.55 7.62 -23.37
CA CYS A 49 1.32 7.19 -24.51
C CYS A 49 0.43 6.67 -25.64
N ARG A 50 0.94 6.72 -26.86
CA ARG A 50 0.35 6.07 -28.03
C ARG A 50 1.25 4.90 -28.44
N VAL A 51 0.66 3.73 -28.67
CA VAL A 51 1.39 2.58 -29.22
C VAL A 51 1.86 2.91 -30.63
N ALA A 52 3.19 2.96 -30.81
CA ALA A 52 3.81 3.22 -32.10
C ALA A 52 4.03 1.94 -32.91
N ASP A 53 4.58 0.90 -32.24
CA ASP A 53 4.87 -0.39 -32.88
C ASP A 53 4.67 -1.55 -31.86
N VAL A 54 4.33 -2.73 -32.40
CA VAL A 54 4.13 -3.95 -31.61
C VAL A 54 4.84 -5.10 -32.31
N THR A 55 5.87 -5.62 -31.67
CA THR A 55 6.58 -6.83 -32.09
C THR A 55 6.33 -7.99 -31.14
N PRO A 56 6.74 -9.23 -31.45
CA PRO A 56 6.64 -10.34 -30.51
C PRO A 56 7.45 -10.18 -29.23
N GLN A 57 8.48 -9.34 -29.19
CA GLN A 57 9.43 -9.17 -28.09
C GLN A 57 9.25 -7.88 -27.32
N GLU A 58 8.72 -6.84 -27.97
CA GLU A 58 8.62 -5.50 -27.38
C GLU A 58 7.47 -4.68 -27.97
N VAL A 59 7.04 -3.69 -27.23
CA VAL A 59 6.06 -2.68 -27.67
C VAL A 59 6.68 -1.30 -27.47
N THR A 60 6.79 -0.53 -28.55
CA THR A 60 7.25 0.85 -28.50
C THR A 60 6.05 1.78 -28.36
N VAL A 61 6.12 2.71 -27.43
CA VAL A 61 5.09 3.72 -27.21
C VAL A 61 5.70 5.12 -27.27
N GLU A 62 5.01 6.04 -27.89
CA GLU A 62 5.32 7.47 -27.98
C GLU A 62 4.66 8.20 -26.82
N VAL A 63 5.40 8.99 -26.06
CA VAL A 63 4.88 9.81 -24.96
C VAL A 63 4.15 11.03 -25.53
N LEU A 64 2.89 11.19 -25.16
CA LEU A 64 2.06 12.32 -25.54
C LEU A 64 1.98 13.38 -24.43
N GLU A 65 1.93 12.95 -23.18
CA GLU A 65 1.79 13.81 -21.99
C GLU A 65 2.40 13.12 -20.78
N THR A 66 3.11 13.87 -19.97
CA THR A 66 3.61 13.41 -18.63
C THR A 66 2.95 14.22 -17.54
N ARG A 67 2.40 13.53 -16.53
CA ARG A 67 1.67 14.18 -15.43
C ARG A 67 1.70 13.35 -14.14
N PRO A 68 1.39 13.95 -12.97
CA PRO A 68 1.06 13.19 -11.78
C PRO A 68 -0.15 12.27 -12.04
N SER A 69 -0.11 11.06 -11.50
CA SER A 69 -1.23 10.12 -11.62
C SER A 69 -2.47 10.66 -10.91
N VAL A 70 -3.60 10.64 -11.60
CA VAL A 70 -4.88 11.16 -11.09
C VAL A 70 -5.60 10.18 -10.16
N THR A 71 -5.04 8.98 -9.98
CA THR A 71 -5.66 7.90 -9.17
C THR A 71 -5.03 7.78 -7.77
N GLU A 72 -4.06 8.63 -7.44
CA GLU A 72 -3.41 8.57 -6.15
C GLU A 72 -4.14 9.44 -5.12
N ALA A 73 -4.33 8.87 -3.92
CA ALA A 73 -4.91 9.59 -2.81
C ALA A 73 -4.00 10.75 -2.36
N ARG A 74 -4.60 11.87 -1.98
CA ARG A 74 -3.89 13.03 -1.42
C ARG A 74 -3.31 12.72 -0.05
N VAL A 75 -4.03 11.92 0.76
CA VAL A 75 -3.57 11.46 2.07
C VAL A 75 -2.69 10.23 1.92
N LYS A 76 -1.47 10.31 2.43
CA LYS A 76 -0.52 9.20 2.49
C LYS A 76 -0.81 8.33 3.71
N ALA A 77 -1.66 7.32 3.54
CA ALA A 77 -2.02 6.38 4.59
C ALA A 77 -1.11 5.14 4.56
N SER A 78 -0.33 4.95 5.63
CA SER A 78 0.57 3.82 5.82
C SER A 78 -0.09 2.75 6.71
N VAL A 79 -0.18 1.52 6.22
CA VAL A 79 -0.79 0.39 6.94
C VAL A 79 0.28 -0.40 7.66
N TYR A 80 0.28 -0.37 8.99
CA TYR A 80 1.17 -1.13 9.85
C TYR A 80 0.44 -2.36 10.39
N MET A 81 0.91 -3.55 10.07
CA MET A 81 0.31 -4.80 10.52
C MET A 81 1.35 -5.70 11.19
N ALA A 82 1.07 -6.12 12.43
CA ALA A 82 1.88 -7.14 13.07
C ALA A 82 1.71 -8.48 12.32
N PHE A 83 2.81 -9.26 12.20
CA PHE A 83 2.81 -10.49 11.40
C PHE A 83 1.65 -11.42 11.74
N PRO A 84 0.70 -11.63 10.83
CA PRO A 84 -0.37 -12.60 10.99
C PRO A 84 0.09 -14.00 10.57
N LYS A 85 -0.76 -15.00 10.80
CA LYS A 85 -0.57 -16.36 10.28
C LYS A 85 -0.92 -16.47 8.80
N ALA A 86 -0.34 -17.45 8.16
CA ALA A 86 -0.63 -17.86 6.79
C ALA A 86 -0.48 -16.70 5.77
N ASP A 87 -1.39 -16.58 4.85
CA ASP A 87 -1.43 -15.64 3.72
C ASP A 87 -2.24 -14.35 3.99
N LYS A 88 -2.65 -14.14 5.24
CA LYS A 88 -3.46 -12.96 5.60
C LYS A 88 -2.77 -11.63 5.31
N LEU A 89 -1.44 -11.55 5.48
CA LEU A 89 -0.68 -10.36 5.11
C LEU A 89 -0.76 -10.11 3.60
N GLU A 90 -0.72 -11.16 2.78
CA GLU A 90 -0.86 -11.06 1.32
C GLU A 90 -2.23 -10.50 0.92
N HIS A 91 -3.28 -10.96 1.61
CA HIS A 91 -4.63 -10.41 1.42
C HIS A 91 -4.68 -8.91 1.78
N VAL A 92 -4.07 -8.53 2.92
CA VAL A 92 -4.02 -7.11 3.32
C VAL A 92 -3.20 -6.28 2.34
N ILE A 93 -2.05 -6.76 1.88
CA ILE A 93 -1.24 -6.08 0.86
C ILE A 93 -2.08 -5.83 -0.40
N GLN A 94 -2.74 -6.86 -0.93
CA GLN A 94 -3.59 -6.73 -2.11
C GLN A 94 -4.69 -5.67 -1.89
N LYS A 95 -5.50 -5.84 -0.85
CA LYS A 95 -6.67 -4.98 -0.62
C LYS A 95 -6.32 -3.57 -0.15
N ALA A 96 -5.28 -3.41 0.65
CA ALA A 96 -4.78 -2.09 1.03
C ALA A 96 -4.25 -1.32 -0.21
N THR A 97 -3.58 -2.01 -1.13
CA THR A 97 -3.18 -1.41 -2.41
C THR A 97 -4.39 -0.92 -3.20
N GLU A 98 -5.41 -1.76 -3.38
CA GLU A 98 -6.66 -1.38 -4.07
C GLU A 98 -7.36 -0.18 -3.41
N LEU A 99 -7.29 -0.08 -2.07
CA LEU A 99 -7.89 1.00 -1.27
C LEU A 99 -7.05 2.28 -1.18
N GLY A 100 -5.89 2.35 -1.84
CA GLY A 100 -5.09 3.57 -1.89
C GLY A 100 -3.99 3.69 -0.83
N ALA A 101 -3.58 2.61 -0.14
CA ALA A 101 -2.48 2.66 0.81
C ALA A 101 -1.20 3.23 0.16
N TYR A 102 -0.48 4.07 0.91
CA TYR A 102 0.79 4.64 0.48
C TYR A 102 1.94 3.64 0.62
N GLU A 103 1.97 2.89 1.73
CA GLU A 103 2.90 1.80 2.03
C GLU A 103 2.24 0.75 2.94
N ILE A 104 2.79 -0.45 2.99
CA ILE A 104 2.39 -1.50 3.91
C ILE A 104 3.62 -1.93 4.71
N VAL A 105 3.53 -1.84 6.03
CA VAL A 105 4.64 -2.11 6.95
C VAL A 105 4.31 -3.32 7.81
N ALA A 106 5.06 -4.39 7.70
CA ALA A 106 4.93 -5.57 8.54
C ALA A 106 5.99 -5.58 9.65
N PHE A 107 5.62 -6.01 10.84
CA PHE A 107 6.51 -6.01 12.00
C PHE A 107 6.18 -7.13 12.99
N PRO A 108 7.14 -7.57 13.84
CA PRO A 108 6.88 -8.51 14.91
C PRO A 108 6.27 -7.81 16.13
N SER A 109 5.30 -8.48 16.81
CA SER A 109 4.77 -8.10 18.11
C SER A 109 4.80 -9.28 19.08
N GLY A 110 4.48 -9.04 20.35
CA GLY A 110 4.57 -10.05 21.41
C GLY A 110 3.73 -11.30 21.13
N ARG A 111 2.52 -11.11 20.58
CA ARG A 111 1.58 -12.21 20.31
C ARG A 111 1.61 -12.74 18.87
N CYS A 112 2.63 -12.35 18.07
CA CYS A 112 2.86 -12.98 16.76
C CYS A 112 3.28 -14.44 16.93
N ILE A 113 2.50 -15.35 16.37
CA ILE A 113 2.82 -16.79 16.36
C ILE A 113 3.80 -17.11 15.24
N SER A 114 3.67 -16.45 14.10
CA SER A 114 4.54 -16.64 12.92
C SER A 114 5.45 -15.43 12.78
N LYS A 115 6.76 -15.69 12.85
CA LYS A 115 7.79 -14.69 12.51
C LYS A 115 8.61 -15.28 11.37
N PRO A 116 8.66 -14.63 10.20
CA PRO A 116 9.53 -15.11 9.13
C PRO A 116 10.99 -15.09 9.59
N ASP A 117 11.75 -16.13 9.26
CA ASP A 117 13.20 -16.10 9.40
C ASP A 117 13.85 -15.28 8.26
N ASP A 118 15.08 -14.83 8.45
CA ASP A 118 15.78 -13.95 7.50
C ASP A 118 15.93 -14.58 6.10
N LYS A 119 16.06 -15.91 6.01
CA LYS A 119 16.21 -16.59 4.71
C LYS A 119 14.90 -16.65 3.93
N SER A 120 13.79 -16.87 4.62
CA SER A 120 12.46 -16.87 4.02
C SER A 120 11.93 -15.48 3.76
N LEU A 121 12.36 -14.48 4.56
CA LEU A 121 11.88 -13.12 4.51
C LEU A 121 12.15 -12.46 3.15
N LYS A 122 13.37 -12.61 2.60
CA LYS A 122 13.71 -12.03 1.30
C LYS A 122 12.78 -12.52 0.19
N LYS A 123 12.54 -13.85 0.12
CA LYS A 123 11.64 -14.44 -0.90
C LYS A 123 10.17 -13.99 -0.68
N LYS A 124 9.75 -13.88 0.59
CA LYS A 124 8.42 -13.38 0.92
C LYS A 124 8.25 -11.91 0.53
N LEU A 125 9.25 -11.07 0.80
CA LEU A 125 9.21 -9.65 0.45
C LEU A 125 9.12 -9.45 -1.07
N GLU A 126 9.91 -10.20 -1.86
CA GLU A 126 9.81 -10.21 -3.32
C GLU A 126 8.40 -10.61 -3.80
N ARG A 127 7.80 -11.63 -3.18
CA ARG A 127 6.43 -12.07 -3.47
C ARG A 127 5.40 -11.01 -3.07
N TRP A 128 5.53 -10.43 -1.90
CA TRP A 128 4.62 -9.40 -1.40
C TRP A 128 4.65 -8.13 -2.26
N GLN A 129 5.85 -7.74 -2.69
CA GLN A 129 6.00 -6.60 -3.61
C GLN A 129 5.35 -6.87 -4.97
N LYS A 130 5.43 -8.12 -5.49
CA LYS A 130 4.70 -8.52 -6.71
C LYS A 130 3.18 -8.49 -6.53
N ILE A 131 2.67 -8.86 -5.35
CA ILE A 131 1.24 -8.74 -5.04
C ILE A 131 0.80 -7.27 -5.06
N ALA A 132 1.58 -6.38 -4.43
CA ALA A 132 1.32 -4.95 -4.48
C ALA A 132 1.33 -4.39 -5.91
N ALA A 133 2.32 -4.78 -6.73
CA ALA A 133 2.42 -4.37 -8.12
C ALA A 133 1.21 -4.83 -8.95
N SER A 134 0.85 -6.12 -8.84
CA SER A 134 -0.33 -6.66 -9.54
C SER A 134 -1.64 -5.99 -9.11
N ALA A 135 -1.79 -5.70 -7.82
CA ALA A 135 -2.96 -5.00 -7.29
C ALA A 135 -3.02 -3.54 -7.78
N ALA A 136 -1.88 -2.84 -7.84
CA ALA A 136 -1.79 -1.48 -8.36
C ALA A 136 -2.15 -1.42 -9.85
N GLU A 137 -1.66 -2.36 -10.65
CA GLU A 137 -1.99 -2.48 -12.07
C GLU A 137 -3.50 -2.71 -12.26
N GLN A 138 -4.08 -3.68 -11.56
CA GLN A 138 -5.48 -4.03 -11.66
C GLN A 138 -6.41 -2.90 -11.18
N SER A 139 -6.05 -2.20 -10.11
CA SER A 139 -6.84 -1.08 -9.55
C SER A 139 -6.61 0.24 -10.28
N GLY A 140 -5.70 0.28 -11.25
CA GLY A 140 -5.42 1.48 -12.04
C GLY A 140 -4.61 2.54 -11.30
N ARG A 141 -3.81 2.17 -10.30
CA ARG A 141 -2.94 3.09 -9.56
C ARG A 141 -1.67 3.44 -10.32
N GLY A 142 -1.20 4.67 -10.17
CA GLY A 142 0.11 5.13 -10.68
C GLY A 142 1.26 4.83 -9.71
N ARG A 143 0.95 4.46 -8.46
CA ARG A 143 1.90 4.09 -7.42
C ARG A 143 1.79 2.61 -7.05
N ILE A 144 2.93 1.96 -6.95
CA ILE A 144 3.03 0.64 -6.32
C ILE A 144 3.44 0.87 -4.86
N PRO A 145 2.59 0.57 -3.86
CA PRO A 145 2.98 0.70 -2.46
C PRO A 145 4.20 -0.14 -2.13
N GLU A 146 5.15 0.44 -1.40
CA GLU A 146 6.27 -0.32 -0.88
C GLU A 146 5.81 -1.25 0.25
N VAL A 147 6.27 -2.49 0.22
CA VAL A 147 6.08 -3.43 1.32
C VAL A 147 7.36 -3.47 2.15
N VAL A 148 7.29 -2.95 3.36
CA VAL A 148 8.42 -2.80 4.29
C VAL A 148 8.31 -3.84 5.40
N VAL A 149 9.44 -4.38 5.83
CA VAL A 149 9.50 -5.24 7.03
C VAL A 149 10.44 -4.60 8.04
N LEU A 150 9.95 -4.43 9.27
CA LEU A 150 10.73 -3.92 10.39
C LEU A 150 11.13 -5.05 11.34
N GLY A 151 12.27 -4.89 12.00
CA GLY A 151 12.86 -5.90 12.87
C GLY A 151 12.18 -5.98 14.26
N SER A 152 11.48 -4.93 14.68
CA SER A 152 10.90 -4.84 16.02
C SER A 152 9.64 -4.00 16.08
N PHE A 153 8.84 -4.23 17.12
CA PHE A 153 7.68 -3.40 17.47
C PHE A 153 8.09 -1.95 17.75
N GLN A 154 9.23 -1.74 18.39
CA GLN A 154 9.75 -0.41 18.73
C GLN A 154 10.10 0.39 17.47
N GLU A 155 10.68 -0.26 16.47
CA GLU A 155 10.92 0.38 15.16
C GLU A 155 9.62 0.78 14.50
N ALA A 156 8.59 -0.09 14.56
CA ALA A 156 7.28 0.21 14.02
C ALA A 156 6.63 1.42 14.71
N LEU A 157 6.68 1.49 16.04
CA LEU A 157 6.19 2.66 16.78
C LEU A 157 6.92 3.94 16.40
N LYS A 158 8.26 3.89 16.39
CA LYS A 158 9.10 5.07 16.06
C LYS A 158 8.80 5.58 14.66
N ARG A 159 8.62 4.67 13.69
CA ARG A 159 8.30 5.04 12.30
C ARG A 159 6.87 5.55 12.18
N ALA A 160 5.90 4.85 12.78
CA ALA A 160 4.49 5.24 12.74
C ALA A 160 4.24 6.63 13.37
N ALA A 161 4.95 6.95 14.45
CA ALA A 161 4.86 8.23 15.15
C ALA A 161 5.33 9.44 14.34
N GLN A 162 5.95 9.24 13.15
CA GLN A 162 6.36 10.35 12.29
C GLN A 162 5.20 10.91 11.45
N ALA A 163 4.07 10.22 11.36
CA ALA A 163 2.90 10.70 10.64
C ALA A 163 2.18 11.81 11.42
N ASP A 164 1.48 12.70 10.71
CA ASP A 164 0.65 13.75 11.33
C ASP A 164 -0.41 13.14 12.23
N LYS A 165 -0.94 11.96 11.83
CA LYS A 165 -1.81 11.12 12.66
C LYS A 165 -1.25 9.72 12.77
N ALA A 166 -0.81 9.34 13.96
CA ALA A 166 -0.37 7.99 14.26
C ALA A 166 -1.42 7.29 15.12
N LEU A 167 -2.12 6.32 14.54
CA LEU A 167 -3.27 5.64 15.16
C LEU A 167 -2.94 4.17 15.40
N MET A 168 -3.24 3.67 16.60
CA MET A 168 -3.19 2.26 16.94
C MET A 168 -4.59 1.75 17.27
N PHE A 169 -4.96 0.61 16.73
CA PHE A 169 -6.28 0.01 16.99
C PHE A 169 -6.17 -1.10 18.02
N TYR A 170 -6.97 -0.96 19.06
CA TYR A 170 -6.97 -1.87 20.21
C TYR A 170 -8.40 -2.24 20.61
N GLU A 171 -8.64 -3.54 20.78
CA GLU A 171 -9.97 -4.09 21.02
C GLU A 171 -10.59 -3.68 22.36
N ASN A 172 -9.76 -3.36 23.36
CA ASN A 172 -10.24 -2.93 24.67
C ASN A 172 -10.35 -1.41 24.82
N GLU A 173 -10.01 -0.63 23.78
CA GLU A 173 -10.25 0.82 23.77
C GLU A 173 -11.73 1.09 23.54
N GLN A 174 -12.35 1.93 24.37
CA GLN A 174 -13.79 2.24 24.32
C GLN A 174 -14.08 3.74 24.27
N ALA A 175 -13.12 4.59 24.65
CA ALA A 175 -13.33 6.02 24.76
C ALA A 175 -13.07 6.76 23.44
N THR A 176 -12.02 6.39 22.72
CA THR A 176 -11.57 7.10 21.53
C THR A 176 -11.94 6.31 20.27
N THR A 177 -12.88 6.80 19.50
CA THR A 177 -13.25 6.21 18.21
C THR A 177 -12.34 6.71 17.08
N LEU A 178 -12.18 5.90 16.01
CA LEU A 178 -11.49 6.35 14.80
C LEU A 178 -12.10 7.66 14.26
N LYS A 179 -13.43 7.80 14.27
CA LYS A 179 -14.12 9.03 13.84
C LYS A 179 -13.60 10.24 14.61
N MET A 180 -13.58 10.19 15.95
CA MET A 180 -13.08 11.28 16.78
C MET A 180 -11.61 11.63 16.46
N ALA A 181 -10.77 10.61 16.22
CA ALA A 181 -9.38 10.82 15.88
C ALA A 181 -9.20 11.51 14.53
N LEU A 182 -10.06 11.23 13.55
CA LEU A 182 -9.98 11.84 12.20
C LEU A 182 -10.57 13.27 12.15
N GLU A 183 -11.48 13.61 13.04
CA GLU A 183 -12.10 14.95 13.10
C GLU A 183 -11.17 16.01 13.69
N THR A 184 -10.04 15.64 14.32
CA THR A 184 -9.11 16.58 14.95
C THR A 184 -8.01 17.02 13.99
N GLY A 185 -7.99 18.32 13.61
CA GLY A 185 -6.92 18.93 12.80
C GLY A 185 -6.85 18.42 11.35
N SER A 186 -6.02 19.07 10.55
CA SER A 186 -5.66 18.63 9.19
C SER A 186 -4.50 17.63 9.25
N TYR A 187 -4.43 16.75 8.26
CA TYR A 187 -3.34 15.78 8.13
C TYR A 187 -3.12 15.42 6.66
N GLU A 188 -1.86 15.18 6.30
CA GLU A 188 -1.45 14.68 4.99
C GLU A 188 -0.93 13.24 5.08
N THR A 189 -0.47 12.85 6.27
CA THR A 189 0.09 11.52 6.53
C THR A 189 -0.62 10.85 7.71
N VAL A 190 -0.95 9.55 7.54
CA VAL A 190 -1.62 8.75 8.57
C VAL A 190 -0.96 7.40 8.69
N SER A 191 -0.64 6.98 9.92
CA SER A 191 -0.19 5.62 10.24
C SER A 191 -1.30 4.85 10.95
N LEU A 192 -1.62 3.66 10.43
CA LEU A 192 -2.70 2.80 10.92
C LEU A 192 -2.11 1.48 11.42
N LEU A 193 -1.91 1.35 12.74
CA LEU A 193 -1.24 0.21 13.36
C LEU A 193 -2.25 -0.79 13.93
N THR A 194 -2.13 -2.06 13.52
CA THR A 194 -2.99 -3.17 13.95
C THR A 194 -2.16 -4.36 14.45
N GLY A 195 -2.72 -5.12 15.40
CA GLY A 195 -2.12 -6.32 15.96
C GLY A 195 -2.33 -7.58 15.10
N PRO A 196 -1.70 -8.71 15.50
CA PRO A 196 -1.94 -10.03 14.92
C PRO A 196 -3.26 -10.63 15.43
N GLU A 197 -3.54 -11.92 15.14
CA GLU A 197 -4.74 -12.63 15.63
C GLU A 197 -4.91 -12.64 17.13
N GLY A 198 -3.80 -12.64 17.87
CA GLY A 198 -3.82 -12.59 19.34
C GLY A 198 -3.99 -11.18 19.91
N GLY A 199 -4.17 -10.16 19.06
CA GLY A 199 -4.22 -8.76 19.47
C GLY A 199 -2.86 -8.23 19.95
N LEU A 200 -2.87 -7.08 20.60
CA LEU A 200 -1.71 -6.44 21.20
C LEU A 200 -1.68 -6.67 22.72
N GLU A 201 -0.50 -6.72 23.31
CA GLU A 201 -0.36 -6.77 24.76
C GLU A 201 -0.57 -5.38 25.35
N GLU A 202 -1.07 -5.31 26.59
CA GLU A 202 -1.31 -4.04 27.27
C GLU A 202 -0.05 -3.18 27.37
N LYS A 203 1.10 -3.80 27.63
CA LYS A 203 2.39 -3.11 27.62
C LYS A 203 2.77 -2.52 26.23
N GLU A 204 2.34 -3.15 25.14
CA GLU A 204 2.55 -2.64 23.79
C GLU A 204 1.66 -1.41 23.53
N VAL A 205 0.44 -1.43 24.04
CA VAL A 205 -0.47 -0.29 23.98
C VAL A 205 0.07 0.91 24.78
N GLU A 206 0.61 0.66 25.98
CA GLU A 206 1.26 1.71 26.79
C GLU A 206 2.49 2.29 26.07
N GLN A 207 3.32 1.45 25.46
CA GLN A 207 4.47 1.89 24.65
C GLN A 207 4.03 2.74 23.46
N ALA A 208 2.93 2.39 22.79
CA ALA A 208 2.39 3.18 21.68
C ALA A 208 1.90 4.56 22.15
N ARG A 209 1.19 4.62 23.28
CA ARG A 209 0.78 5.91 23.89
C ARG A 209 2.00 6.77 24.24
N ALA A 210 3.02 6.17 24.84
CA ALA A 210 4.27 6.85 25.18
C ALA A 210 5.05 7.34 23.93
N ALA A 211 4.93 6.63 22.80
CA ALA A 211 5.50 7.02 21.53
C ALA A 211 4.68 8.07 20.78
N GLY A 212 3.51 8.49 21.29
CA GLY A 212 2.65 9.51 20.70
C GLY A 212 1.56 8.97 19.79
N LEU A 213 1.34 7.66 19.72
CA LEU A 213 0.23 7.09 18.95
C LEU A 213 -1.08 7.27 19.73
N GLN A 214 -2.11 7.70 19.02
CA GLN A 214 -3.47 7.71 19.58
C GLN A 214 -4.08 6.33 19.46
N VAL A 215 -4.48 5.76 20.60
CA VAL A 215 -5.13 4.44 20.66
C VAL A 215 -6.63 4.62 20.42
N CYS A 216 -7.16 3.88 19.44
CA CYS A 216 -8.53 4.03 18.96
C CYS A 216 -9.25 2.68 18.89
N THR A 217 -10.58 2.73 18.98
CA THR A 217 -11.45 1.60 18.67
C THR A 217 -12.01 1.70 17.25
N LEU A 218 -12.24 0.54 16.60
CA LEU A 218 -12.98 0.39 15.35
C LEU A 218 -14.47 0.01 15.59
N GLY A 219 -14.97 0.27 16.80
CA GLY A 219 -16.34 0.01 17.19
C GLY A 219 -16.49 -1.23 18.10
N SER A 220 -17.74 -1.59 18.41
CA SER A 220 -18.07 -2.63 19.38
C SER A 220 -17.85 -4.07 18.92
N ARG A 221 -17.61 -4.29 17.64
CA ARG A 221 -17.37 -5.62 17.06
C ARG A 221 -15.88 -5.89 16.97
N ILE A 222 -15.45 -7.06 17.40
CA ILE A 222 -14.06 -7.51 17.21
C ILE A 222 -13.88 -7.91 15.76
N LEU A 223 -13.02 -7.18 15.05
CA LEU A 223 -12.66 -7.47 13.69
C LEU A 223 -11.49 -8.47 13.65
N ARG A 224 -11.44 -9.31 12.62
CA ARG A 224 -10.27 -10.14 12.37
C ARG A 224 -9.06 -9.27 12.02
N CYS A 225 -7.85 -9.77 12.28
CA CYS A 225 -6.60 -9.02 12.07
C CYS A 225 -6.41 -8.57 10.62
N GLU A 226 -6.92 -9.32 9.64
CA GLU A 226 -6.93 -8.92 8.22
C GLU A 226 -8.03 -7.91 7.89
N THR A 227 -9.11 -7.84 8.67
CA THR A 227 -10.22 -6.91 8.43
C THR A 227 -9.94 -5.52 9.03
N ALA A 228 -9.34 -5.47 10.23
CA ALA A 228 -9.12 -4.23 10.97
C ALA A 228 -8.32 -3.17 10.17
N PRO A 229 -7.17 -3.49 9.55
CA PRO A 229 -6.40 -2.50 8.79
C PRO A 229 -7.15 -1.99 7.56
N LEU A 230 -7.93 -2.85 6.88
CA LEU A 230 -8.71 -2.47 5.70
C LEU A 230 -9.89 -1.59 6.07
N CYS A 231 -10.57 -1.89 7.17
CA CYS A 231 -11.64 -1.05 7.72
C CYS A 231 -11.12 0.34 8.10
N ALA A 232 -9.97 0.40 8.79
CA ALA A 232 -9.34 1.66 9.18
C ALA A 232 -8.93 2.49 7.96
N LEU A 233 -8.27 1.85 6.97
CA LEU A 233 -7.85 2.51 5.74
C LEU A 233 -9.04 3.06 4.96
N SER A 234 -10.10 2.25 4.77
CA SER A 234 -11.32 2.70 4.08
C SER A 234 -11.96 3.91 4.77
N ALA A 235 -12.00 3.92 6.10
CA ALA A 235 -12.55 5.04 6.86
C ALA A 235 -11.70 6.32 6.70
N VAL A 236 -10.37 6.19 6.68
CA VAL A 236 -9.46 7.32 6.40
C VAL A 236 -9.69 7.86 5.00
N MET A 237 -9.72 7.00 3.98
CA MET A 237 -9.94 7.42 2.58
C MET A 237 -11.30 8.11 2.43
N TYR A 238 -12.36 7.56 3.01
CA TYR A 238 -13.68 8.20 3.02
C TYR A 238 -13.65 9.58 3.70
N ALA A 239 -13.06 9.67 4.89
CA ALA A 239 -12.98 10.94 5.64
C ALA A 239 -12.15 12.00 4.93
N SER A 240 -11.20 11.58 4.09
CA SER A 240 -10.34 12.47 3.29
C SER A 240 -10.94 12.85 1.94
N GLY A 241 -12.13 12.33 1.60
CA GLY A 241 -12.83 12.64 0.34
C GLY A 241 -12.22 11.94 -0.87
N GLU A 242 -11.64 10.76 -0.68
CA GLU A 242 -11.06 9.96 -1.75
C GLU A 242 -12.05 8.93 -2.37
N PHE A 243 -13.25 8.82 -1.78
CA PHE A 243 -14.35 7.98 -2.28
C PHE A 243 -15.57 8.83 -2.61
#